data_bc9a2aec73a13a5c0c9b3fdf27ecf2b8
#
_entry.id   bc9a2aec73a13a5c0c9b3fdf27ecf2b8
#
_cell.length_a   1.000
_cell.length_b   1.000
_cell.length_c   1.000
_cell.angle_alpha   90.00
_cell.angle_beta   90.00
_cell.angle_gamma   90.00
#
_symmetry.space_group_name_H-M   'P 1'
#
loop_
_entity.id
_entity.type
_entity.pdbx_description
1 polymer ?
#
loop_
_entity_poly.entity_id
_entity_poly.type
_entity_poly.pdbx_seq_one_letter_code
_entity_poly.pdbx_strand_id
1 'polypeptide(L)'
;MRAISVWGLLVLFVLLVIVFSLLRPDTFLTYFNIRSILSNKSVQLLVALSVFIPMVANQFDLSAGYNVGISQVLAIGLQGQGLPWWAAVCAVLLMGAAVGLANGLLITRVKIDSFIATLGTGTILYGLNAWYTGGQQVLASLPPEFRAISGSIWIAPAPAIYALVVSLILWVVFEFLPLGRYLYVLGASPRAAELNGISAKRYITFAFIAAGMLASFAGIVLQSQLQVGQSSVGQEYLLPAFTAALLGATSIRPGRVNVWGTVLAVAVLAVTVAGLSQLGAPFFVEPLFNGSMLILAVGLAVQAAQRRQRRGVLAENAEAAGATAAPVVE
;
A
#
# COMPACT_ATOMS: atom_id res chain seq x y z
N MET A 1 -4.92 24.16 14.74
CA MET A 1 -5.44 22.85 14.36
C MET A 1 -4.98 22.34 12.96
N ARG A 2 -4.87 23.15 11.89
CA ARG A 2 -4.35 22.71 10.57
C ARG A 2 -2.90 22.19 10.63
N ALA A 3 -2.01 22.82 11.36
CA ALA A 3 -0.61 22.40 11.47
C ALA A 3 -0.48 21.03 12.15
N ILE A 4 -1.24 20.76 13.20
CA ILE A 4 -1.23 19.49 13.93
C ILE A 4 -1.73 18.33 13.03
N SER A 5 -2.70 18.56 12.16
CA SER A 5 -3.20 17.53 11.23
C SER A 5 -2.24 17.23 10.07
N VAL A 6 -1.40 18.16 9.67
CA VAL A 6 -0.43 17.96 8.58
C VAL A 6 0.84 17.27 9.09
N TRP A 7 1.33 17.68 10.26
CA TRP A 7 2.62 17.22 10.79
C TRP A 7 2.51 16.18 11.92
N GLY A 8 1.27 15.85 12.36
CA GLY A 8 1.05 14.97 13.51
C GLY A 8 1.73 13.61 13.39
N LEU A 9 1.69 12.99 12.20
CA LEU A 9 2.31 11.70 11.96
C LEU A 9 3.85 11.81 11.97
N LEU A 10 4.41 12.91 11.49
CA LEU A 10 5.85 13.18 11.55
C LEU A 10 6.32 13.38 12.99
N VAL A 11 5.56 14.15 13.77
CA VAL A 11 5.84 14.35 15.20
C VAL A 11 5.77 13.02 15.95
N LEU A 12 4.75 12.19 15.66
CA LEU A 12 4.63 10.86 16.24
C LEU A 12 5.84 9.99 15.87
N PHE A 13 6.27 9.99 14.61
CA PHE A 13 7.45 9.26 14.15
C PHE A 13 8.70 9.65 14.94
N VAL A 14 8.98 10.95 15.03
CA VAL A 14 10.15 11.48 15.75
C VAL A 14 10.07 11.11 17.23
N LEU A 15 8.90 11.27 17.85
CA LEU A 15 8.68 10.91 19.24
C LEU A 15 8.95 9.42 19.49
N LEU A 16 8.44 8.52 18.64
CA LEU A 16 8.68 7.07 18.76
C LEU A 16 10.16 6.73 18.60
N VAL A 17 10.86 7.35 17.64
CA VAL A 17 12.30 7.17 17.49
C VAL A 17 13.05 7.60 18.76
N ILE A 18 12.70 8.74 19.34
CA ILE A 18 13.32 9.22 20.59
C ILE A 18 13.03 8.25 21.74
N VAL A 19 11.75 7.86 21.92
CA VAL A 19 11.34 6.97 23.02
C VAL A 19 12.08 5.63 22.95
N PHE A 20 12.09 4.98 21.79
CA PHE A 20 12.76 3.67 21.66
C PHE A 20 14.29 3.80 21.73
N SER A 21 14.86 4.92 21.29
CA SER A 21 16.30 5.19 21.44
C SER A 21 16.70 5.35 22.91
N LEU A 22 15.86 5.97 23.73
CA LEU A 22 16.09 6.09 25.17
C LEU A 22 15.86 4.78 25.92
N LEU A 23 14.88 3.98 25.50
CA LEU A 23 14.59 2.68 26.13
C LEU A 23 15.61 1.60 25.78
N ARG A 24 16.22 1.67 24.58
CA ARG A 24 17.17 0.71 24.05
C ARG A 24 18.37 1.41 23.36
N PRO A 25 19.18 2.17 24.10
CA PRO A 25 20.24 2.98 23.52
C PRO A 25 21.30 2.16 22.77
N ASP A 26 21.61 0.95 23.25
CA ASP A 26 22.66 0.10 22.70
C ASP A 26 22.25 -0.66 21.44
N THR A 27 20.94 -0.78 21.15
CA THR A 27 20.45 -1.66 20.08
C THR A 27 19.57 -0.94 19.06
N PHE A 28 18.79 0.09 19.45
CA PHE A 28 17.76 0.65 18.58
C PHE A 28 18.34 1.46 17.41
N LEU A 29 19.28 2.39 17.65
CA LEU A 29 19.91 3.21 16.61
C LEU A 29 21.19 2.59 16.02
N THR A 30 21.38 1.27 16.17
CA THR A 30 22.51 0.61 15.53
C THR A 30 22.30 0.51 14.02
N TYR A 31 23.41 0.56 13.26
CA TYR A 31 23.40 0.35 11.81
C TYR A 31 22.70 -0.95 11.42
N PHE A 32 22.94 -2.02 12.16
CA PHE A 32 22.32 -3.33 11.90
C PHE A 32 20.79 -3.28 12.04
N ASN A 33 20.27 -2.66 13.10
CA ASN A 33 18.84 -2.56 13.32
C ASN A 33 18.17 -1.66 12.27
N ILE A 34 18.73 -0.50 11.98
CA ILE A 34 18.20 0.42 10.94
C ILE A 34 18.18 -0.30 9.59
N ARG A 35 19.25 -1.00 9.23
CA ARG A 35 19.33 -1.76 8.00
C ARG A 35 18.27 -2.88 7.94
N SER A 36 18.07 -3.60 9.05
CA SER A 36 17.05 -4.65 9.17
C SER A 36 15.64 -4.07 8.98
N ILE A 37 15.32 -2.96 9.65
CA ILE A 37 14.03 -2.27 9.50
C ILE A 37 13.83 -1.84 8.04
N LEU A 38 14.82 -1.19 7.43
CA LEU A 38 14.75 -0.74 6.05
C LEU A 38 14.59 -1.90 5.06
N SER A 39 15.26 -3.02 5.26
CA SER A 39 15.12 -4.19 4.40
C SER A 39 13.74 -4.82 4.50
N ASN A 40 13.33 -5.18 5.72
CA ASN A 40 12.12 -5.95 5.95
C ASN A 40 10.84 -5.12 5.69
N LYS A 41 10.84 -3.85 6.09
CA LYS A 41 9.65 -2.99 5.94
C LYS A 41 9.54 -2.34 4.55
N SER A 42 10.55 -2.48 3.69
CA SER A 42 10.46 -2.06 2.29
C SER A 42 9.46 -2.89 1.49
N VAL A 43 9.36 -4.20 1.74
CA VAL A 43 8.32 -5.05 1.13
C VAL A 43 6.94 -4.55 1.56
N GLN A 44 6.75 -4.29 2.85
CA GLN A 44 5.49 -3.73 3.36
C GLN A 44 5.16 -2.38 2.70
N LEU A 45 6.16 -1.52 2.46
CA LEU A 45 5.97 -0.24 1.76
C LEU A 45 5.55 -0.45 0.31
N LEU A 46 6.18 -1.39 -0.42
CA LEU A 46 5.79 -1.71 -1.80
C LEU A 46 4.34 -2.20 -1.87
N VAL A 47 3.91 -3.06 -0.93
CA VAL A 47 2.52 -3.52 -0.84
C VAL A 47 1.58 -2.37 -0.47
N ALA A 48 1.95 -1.49 0.46
CA ALA A 48 1.16 -0.31 0.80
C ALA A 48 0.99 0.64 -0.39
N LEU A 49 2.04 0.80 -1.20
CA LEU A 49 1.99 1.59 -2.43
C LEU A 49 1.15 0.91 -3.53
N SER A 50 1.12 -0.43 -3.60
CA SER A 50 0.24 -1.13 -4.54
C SER A 50 -1.23 -0.91 -4.19
N VAL A 51 -1.59 -1.04 -2.92
CA VAL A 51 -2.95 -0.78 -2.41
C VAL A 51 -3.34 0.70 -2.54
N PHE A 52 -2.39 1.62 -2.34
CA PHE A 52 -2.58 3.06 -2.49
C PHE A 52 -3.11 3.44 -3.89
N ILE A 53 -2.63 2.81 -4.97
CA ILE A 53 -2.96 3.19 -6.35
C ILE A 53 -4.47 3.15 -6.61
N PRO A 54 -5.20 2.04 -6.42
CA PRO A 54 -6.65 2.01 -6.60
C PRO A 54 -7.40 2.80 -5.54
N MET A 55 -6.87 2.94 -4.30
CA MET A 55 -7.50 3.72 -3.24
C MET A 55 -7.63 5.21 -3.60
N VAL A 56 -6.77 5.75 -4.45
CA VAL A 56 -6.90 7.13 -4.96
C VAL A 56 -8.23 7.31 -5.72
N ALA A 57 -8.69 6.28 -6.43
CA ALA A 57 -9.97 6.28 -7.12
C ALA A 57 -11.13 5.73 -6.25
N ASN A 58 -10.94 5.68 -4.91
CA ASN A 58 -11.90 5.13 -3.95
C ASN A 58 -12.27 3.66 -4.23
N GLN A 59 -11.28 2.88 -4.73
CA GLN A 59 -11.40 1.44 -4.97
C GLN A 59 -10.47 0.69 -4.01
N PHE A 60 -10.91 -0.48 -3.52
CA PHE A 60 -10.11 -1.30 -2.61
C PHE A 60 -9.58 -2.53 -3.33
N ASP A 61 -8.29 -2.83 -3.16
CA ASP A 61 -7.65 -4.03 -3.71
C ASP A 61 -7.22 -4.97 -2.59
N LEU A 62 -8.13 -5.86 -2.20
CA LEU A 62 -7.87 -6.90 -1.21
C LEU A 62 -7.07 -8.08 -1.79
N SER A 63 -6.93 -8.16 -3.12
CA SER A 63 -6.14 -9.20 -3.76
C SER A 63 -4.62 -8.98 -3.62
N ALA A 64 -4.19 -7.75 -3.28
CA ALA A 64 -2.77 -7.37 -3.27
C ALA A 64 -1.91 -8.29 -2.39
N GLY A 65 -2.33 -8.60 -1.14
CA GLY A 65 -1.58 -9.51 -0.26
C GLY A 65 -1.52 -10.94 -0.80
N TYR A 66 -2.62 -11.45 -1.35
CA TYR A 66 -2.65 -12.77 -1.97
C TYR A 66 -1.80 -12.83 -3.23
N ASN A 67 -1.76 -11.74 -4.00
CA ASN A 67 -0.90 -11.60 -5.16
C ASN A 67 0.58 -11.60 -4.77
N VAL A 68 0.98 -10.94 -3.68
CA VAL A 68 2.32 -11.07 -3.10
C VAL A 68 2.63 -12.53 -2.77
N GLY A 69 1.69 -13.24 -2.14
CA GLY A 69 1.86 -14.64 -1.74
C GLY A 69 2.11 -15.58 -2.91
N ILE A 70 1.28 -15.53 -3.95
CA ILE A 70 1.47 -16.37 -5.14
C ILE A 70 2.70 -15.96 -5.94
N SER A 71 2.99 -14.65 -6.00
CA SER A 71 4.15 -14.12 -6.71
C SER A 71 5.47 -14.59 -6.13
N GLN A 72 5.58 -14.61 -4.79
CA GLN A 72 6.80 -15.10 -4.14
C GLN A 72 6.99 -16.61 -4.37
N VAL A 73 5.93 -17.41 -4.36
CA VAL A 73 6.00 -18.85 -4.63
C VAL A 73 6.36 -19.13 -6.10
N LEU A 74 5.69 -18.46 -7.05
CA LEU A 74 5.98 -18.63 -8.46
C LEU A 74 7.39 -18.16 -8.82
N ALA A 75 7.90 -17.11 -8.18
CA ALA A 75 9.25 -16.63 -8.44
C ALA A 75 10.34 -17.67 -8.15
N ILE A 76 10.16 -18.51 -7.11
CA ILE A 76 11.07 -19.61 -6.83
C ILE A 76 10.70 -20.88 -7.58
N GLY A 77 9.41 -21.21 -7.69
CA GLY A 77 8.93 -22.43 -8.29
C GLY A 77 9.25 -22.53 -9.78
N LEU A 78 9.12 -21.44 -10.54
CA LEU A 78 9.48 -21.39 -11.96
C LEU A 78 11.00 -21.58 -12.18
N GLN A 79 11.82 -21.00 -11.30
CA GLN A 79 13.27 -21.21 -11.33
C GLN A 79 13.63 -22.66 -10.99
N GLY A 80 12.92 -23.28 -10.03
CA GLY A 80 13.07 -24.68 -9.70
C GLY A 80 12.71 -25.63 -10.86
N GLN A 81 11.84 -25.19 -11.76
CA GLN A 81 11.50 -25.91 -13.00
C GLN A 81 12.47 -25.62 -14.17
N GLY A 82 13.53 -24.87 -13.93
CA GLY A 82 14.57 -24.60 -14.91
C GLY A 82 14.41 -23.31 -15.72
N LEU A 83 13.41 -22.46 -15.41
CA LEU A 83 13.33 -21.15 -16.04
C LEU A 83 14.46 -20.24 -15.54
N PRO A 84 15.12 -19.49 -16.43
CA PRO A 84 16.09 -18.49 -16.01
C PRO A 84 15.40 -17.41 -15.15
N TRP A 85 16.11 -16.88 -14.17
CA TRP A 85 15.55 -15.97 -13.16
C TRP A 85 14.83 -14.76 -13.77
N TRP A 86 15.37 -14.16 -14.82
CA TRP A 86 14.76 -12.99 -15.47
C TRP A 86 13.43 -13.36 -16.15
N ALA A 87 13.32 -14.58 -16.74
CA ALA A 87 12.06 -15.04 -17.33
C ALA A 87 11.00 -15.34 -16.26
N ALA A 88 11.42 -15.92 -15.12
CA ALA A 88 10.54 -16.10 -13.97
C ALA A 88 10.03 -14.75 -13.42
N VAL A 89 10.89 -13.75 -13.30
CA VAL A 89 10.51 -12.39 -12.90
C VAL A 89 9.50 -11.78 -13.89
N CYS A 90 9.78 -11.86 -15.20
CA CYS A 90 8.84 -11.35 -16.22
C CYS A 90 7.48 -12.08 -16.16
N ALA A 91 7.48 -13.40 -16.02
CA ALA A 91 6.24 -14.18 -15.92
C ALA A 91 5.40 -13.80 -14.70
N VAL A 92 6.04 -13.59 -13.54
CA VAL A 92 5.37 -13.17 -12.30
C VAL A 92 4.81 -11.76 -12.42
N LEU A 93 5.52 -10.82 -13.04
CA LEU A 93 5.02 -9.47 -13.28
C LEU A 93 3.83 -9.46 -14.25
N LEU A 94 3.88 -10.28 -15.31
CA LEU A 94 2.77 -10.43 -16.25
C LEU A 94 1.55 -11.08 -15.58
N MET A 95 1.76 -12.05 -14.71
CA MET A 95 0.69 -12.64 -13.90
C MET A 95 0.04 -11.57 -13.00
N GLY A 96 0.83 -10.73 -12.33
CA GLY A 96 0.29 -9.62 -11.54
C GLY A 96 -0.49 -8.61 -12.38
N ALA A 97 -0.01 -8.28 -13.59
CA ALA A 97 -0.75 -7.45 -14.53
C ALA A 97 -2.08 -8.08 -14.95
N ALA A 98 -2.10 -9.39 -15.20
CA ALA A 98 -3.30 -10.15 -15.56
C ALA A 98 -4.33 -10.18 -14.41
N VAL A 99 -3.88 -10.37 -13.17
CA VAL A 99 -4.71 -10.27 -11.97
C VAL A 99 -5.32 -8.87 -11.84
N GLY A 100 -4.50 -7.84 -11.97
CA GLY A 100 -4.96 -6.45 -11.94
C GLY A 100 -5.93 -6.14 -13.07
N LEU A 101 -5.68 -6.64 -14.28
CA LEU A 101 -6.59 -6.52 -15.42
C LEU A 101 -7.94 -7.20 -15.13
N ALA A 102 -7.92 -8.42 -14.61
CA ALA A 102 -9.13 -9.15 -14.23
C ALA A 102 -9.97 -8.35 -13.22
N ASN A 103 -9.35 -7.88 -12.12
CA ASN A 103 -10.01 -7.03 -11.14
C ASN A 103 -10.56 -5.76 -11.76
N GLY A 104 -9.76 -5.05 -12.56
CA GLY A 104 -10.19 -3.84 -13.24
C GLY A 104 -11.39 -4.08 -14.18
N LEU A 105 -11.46 -5.20 -14.88
CA LEU A 105 -12.57 -5.57 -15.75
C LEU A 105 -13.82 -5.96 -14.96
N LEU A 106 -13.69 -6.75 -13.88
CA LEU A 106 -14.79 -7.12 -13.00
C LEU A 106 -15.46 -5.88 -12.40
N ILE A 107 -14.67 -4.92 -11.95
CA ILE A 107 -15.15 -3.70 -11.32
C ILE A 107 -15.78 -2.75 -12.37
N THR A 108 -15.10 -2.53 -13.50
CA THR A 108 -15.50 -1.48 -14.43
C THR A 108 -16.48 -1.92 -15.50
N ARG A 109 -16.46 -3.19 -15.92
CA ARG A 109 -17.37 -3.73 -16.95
C ARG A 109 -18.52 -4.52 -16.35
N VAL A 110 -18.23 -5.44 -15.42
CA VAL A 110 -19.25 -6.24 -14.76
C VAL A 110 -19.94 -5.44 -13.65
N LYS A 111 -19.28 -4.36 -13.14
CA LYS A 111 -19.78 -3.45 -12.09
C LYS A 111 -19.94 -4.12 -10.72
N ILE A 112 -19.10 -5.10 -10.44
CA ILE A 112 -19.00 -5.69 -9.11
C ILE A 112 -18.28 -4.68 -8.20
N ASP A 113 -18.72 -4.57 -6.94
CA ASP A 113 -18.03 -3.76 -5.95
C ASP A 113 -16.56 -4.20 -5.81
N SER A 114 -15.63 -3.23 -5.66
CA SER A 114 -14.20 -3.52 -5.65
C SER A 114 -13.77 -4.41 -4.49
N PHE A 115 -14.39 -4.25 -3.32
CA PHE A 115 -14.11 -5.08 -2.16
C PHE A 115 -14.46 -6.55 -2.43
N ILE A 116 -15.66 -6.80 -2.99
CA ILE A 116 -16.14 -8.16 -3.30
C ILE A 116 -15.31 -8.78 -4.42
N ALA A 117 -15.08 -8.04 -5.51
CA ALA A 117 -14.32 -8.53 -6.66
C ALA A 117 -12.89 -8.94 -6.25
N THR A 118 -12.18 -8.06 -5.54
CA THR A 118 -10.77 -8.29 -5.16
C THR A 118 -10.61 -9.30 -4.03
N LEU A 119 -11.58 -9.39 -3.10
CA LEU A 119 -11.60 -10.46 -2.10
C LEU A 119 -11.81 -11.82 -2.78
N GLY A 120 -12.76 -11.93 -3.72
CA GLY A 120 -12.99 -13.14 -4.49
C GLY A 120 -11.76 -13.56 -5.29
N THR A 121 -11.16 -12.63 -6.03
CA THR A 121 -9.91 -12.88 -6.78
C THR A 121 -8.77 -13.27 -5.83
N GLY A 122 -8.63 -12.59 -4.70
CA GLY A 122 -7.62 -12.92 -3.69
C GLY A 122 -7.78 -14.36 -3.16
N THR A 123 -9.02 -14.76 -2.86
CA THR A 123 -9.31 -16.14 -2.42
C THR A 123 -8.96 -17.17 -3.50
N ILE A 124 -9.23 -16.87 -4.78
CA ILE A 124 -8.82 -17.71 -5.91
C ILE A 124 -7.30 -17.82 -5.98
N LEU A 125 -6.58 -16.70 -5.85
CA LEU A 125 -5.11 -16.70 -5.84
C LEU A 125 -4.55 -17.53 -4.69
N TYR A 126 -5.17 -17.46 -3.50
CA TYR A 126 -4.80 -18.30 -2.37
C TYR A 126 -5.00 -19.79 -2.67
N GLY A 127 -6.15 -20.16 -3.25
CA GLY A 127 -6.43 -21.52 -3.65
C GLY A 127 -5.44 -22.03 -4.71
N LEU A 128 -5.13 -21.22 -5.72
CA LEU A 128 -4.11 -21.54 -6.72
C LEU A 128 -2.72 -21.71 -6.12
N ASN A 129 -2.36 -20.86 -5.15
CA ASN A 129 -1.10 -20.94 -4.44
C ASN A 129 -0.99 -22.23 -3.61
N ALA A 130 -2.06 -22.57 -2.88
CA ALA A 130 -2.14 -23.81 -2.13
C ALA A 130 -2.10 -25.05 -3.04
N TRP A 131 -2.80 -25.01 -4.17
CA TRP A 131 -2.76 -26.08 -5.19
C TRP A 131 -1.37 -26.27 -5.78
N TYR A 132 -0.70 -25.17 -6.17
CA TYR A 132 0.64 -25.22 -6.76
C TYR A 132 1.70 -25.77 -5.80
N THR A 133 1.60 -25.43 -4.51
CA THR A 133 2.56 -25.85 -3.48
C THR A 133 2.21 -27.20 -2.86
N GLY A 134 0.98 -27.72 -3.05
CA GLY A 134 0.46 -28.84 -2.27
C GLY A 134 0.43 -28.57 -0.76
N GLY A 135 0.42 -27.28 -0.35
CA GLY A 135 0.50 -26.86 1.05
C GLY A 135 1.90 -26.96 1.66
N GLN A 136 2.90 -27.33 0.87
CA GLN A 136 4.29 -27.48 1.32
C GLN A 136 5.12 -26.23 0.98
N GLN A 137 6.32 -26.17 1.56
CA GLN A 137 7.31 -25.17 1.18
C GLN A 137 7.94 -25.52 -0.17
N VAL A 138 8.09 -24.53 -1.04
CA VAL A 138 8.78 -24.68 -2.30
C VAL A 138 10.25 -24.28 -2.12
N LEU A 139 11.13 -25.20 -2.38
CA LEU A 139 12.59 -25.04 -2.27
C LEU A 139 13.21 -25.21 -3.66
N ALA A 140 14.10 -24.30 -4.03
CA ALA A 140 14.92 -24.41 -5.24
C ALA A 140 16.24 -23.69 -5.05
N SER A 141 17.26 -24.10 -5.80
CA SER A 141 18.52 -23.40 -5.85
C SER A 141 18.34 -22.11 -6.65
N LEU A 142 18.45 -20.97 -5.99
CA LEU A 142 18.32 -19.67 -6.63
C LEU A 142 19.70 -19.15 -7.08
N PRO A 143 19.82 -18.61 -8.29
CA PRO A 143 21.06 -18.07 -8.79
C PRO A 143 21.48 -16.81 -8.00
N PRO A 144 22.79 -16.51 -7.94
CA PRO A 144 23.31 -15.37 -7.20
C PRO A 144 22.68 -14.03 -7.61
N GLU A 145 22.37 -13.87 -8.90
CA GLU A 145 21.75 -12.67 -9.48
C GLU A 145 20.35 -12.42 -8.92
N PHE A 146 19.56 -13.48 -8.75
CA PHE A 146 18.22 -13.35 -8.13
C PHE A 146 18.33 -13.02 -6.64
N ARG A 147 19.24 -13.66 -5.93
CA ARG A 147 19.49 -13.34 -4.50
C ARG A 147 20.01 -11.92 -4.31
N ALA A 148 20.75 -11.38 -5.28
CA ALA A 148 21.22 -10.01 -5.27
C ALA A 148 20.12 -8.95 -5.33
N ILE A 149 18.88 -9.31 -5.75
CA ILE A 149 17.70 -8.41 -5.73
C ILE A 149 17.44 -7.86 -4.31
N SER A 150 17.63 -8.69 -3.27
CA SER A 150 17.54 -8.25 -1.87
C SER A 150 18.89 -7.91 -1.24
N GLY A 151 19.94 -7.85 -2.01
CA GLY A 151 21.30 -7.54 -1.57
C GLY A 151 21.45 -6.10 -1.07
N SER A 152 22.69 -5.62 -1.10
CA SER A 152 23.03 -4.25 -0.72
C SER A 152 23.55 -3.48 -1.91
N ILE A 153 23.10 -2.26 -2.07
CA ILE A 153 23.64 -1.29 -2.99
C ILE A 153 24.37 -0.25 -2.11
N TRP A 154 25.69 -0.28 -2.11
CA TRP A 154 26.52 0.47 -1.15
C TRP A 154 26.18 0.08 0.31
N ILE A 155 25.73 1.06 1.10
CA ILE A 155 25.40 0.92 2.52
C ILE A 155 23.93 0.54 2.73
N ALA A 156 23.06 0.85 1.75
CA ALA A 156 21.60 0.65 1.86
C ALA A 156 21.16 -0.73 1.34
N PRO A 157 20.13 -1.35 1.95
CA PRO A 157 19.52 -2.56 1.39
C PRO A 157 18.80 -2.20 0.08
N ALA A 158 19.01 -3.01 -0.97
CA ALA A 158 18.40 -2.79 -2.29
C ALA A 158 16.85 -2.66 -2.24
N PRO A 159 16.11 -3.45 -1.41
CA PRO A 159 14.68 -3.28 -1.25
C PRO A 159 14.25 -1.87 -0.83
N ALA A 160 15.04 -1.19 0.03
CA ALA A 160 14.73 0.17 0.45
C ALA A 160 14.90 1.18 -0.70
N ILE A 161 15.89 0.95 -1.56
CA ILE A 161 16.09 1.78 -2.75
C ILE A 161 14.93 1.58 -3.72
N TYR A 162 14.50 0.34 -3.97
CA TYR A 162 13.33 0.07 -4.83
C TYR A 162 12.08 0.74 -4.29
N ALA A 163 11.80 0.61 -2.99
CA ALA A 163 10.65 1.23 -2.36
C ALA A 163 10.69 2.76 -2.46
N LEU A 164 11.88 3.37 -2.29
CA LEU A 164 12.07 4.81 -2.46
C LEU A 164 11.85 5.23 -3.92
N VAL A 165 12.43 4.53 -4.88
CA VAL A 165 12.28 4.83 -6.32
C VAL A 165 10.82 4.72 -6.74
N VAL A 166 10.13 3.65 -6.33
CA VAL A 166 8.68 3.48 -6.60
C VAL A 166 7.88 4.61 -5.93
N SER A 167 8.20 5.00 -4.70
CA SER A 167 7.55 6.14 -4.03
C SER A 167 7.73 7.44 -4.80
N LEU A 168 8.93 7.70 -5.31
CA LEU A 168 9.22 8.88 -6.14
C LEU A 168 8.48 8.85 -7.47
N ILE A 169 8.46 7.71 -8.15
CA ILE A 169 7.71 7.53 -9.41
C ILE A 169 6.22 7.79 -9.17
N LEU A 170 5.63 7.15 -8.16
CA LEU A 170 4.22 7.33 -7.83
C LEU A 170 3.93 8.76 -7.40
N TRP A 171 4.80 9.40 -6.63
CA TRP A 171 4.65 10.80 -6.27
C TRP A 171 4.60 11.69 -7.52
N VAL A 172 5.51 11.51 -8.48
CA VAL A 172 5.51 12.26 -9.74
C VAL A 172 4.22 11.98 -10.52
N VAL A 173 3.79 10.71 -10.63
CA VAL A 173 2.58 10.33 -11.35
C VAL A 173 1.33 10.97 -10.73
N PHE A 174 1.18 10.87 -9.40
CA PHE A 174 -0.03 11.33 -8.72
C PHE A 174 -0.06 12.84 -8.45
N GLU A 175 1.09 13.50 -8.43
CA GLU A 175 1.17 14.95 -8.16
C GLU A 175 1.20 15.77 -9.44
N PHE A 176 1.96 15.33 -10.45
CA PHE A 176 2.28 16.16 -11.61
C PHE A 176 1.61 15.68 -12.91
N LEU A 177 1.35 14.37 -13.06
CA LEU A 177 0.81 13.83 -14.31
C LEU A 177 -0.73 13.85 -14.33
N PRO A 178 -1.33 13.95 -15.53
CA PRO A 178 -2.79 13.93 -15.71
C PRO A 178 -3.45 12.68 -15.15
N LEU A 179 -2.79 11.53 -15.25
CA LEU A 179 -3.29 10.23 -14.78
C LEU A 179 -3.66 10.27 -13.29
N GLY A 180 -2.76 10.80 -12.45
CA GLY A 180 -3.03 10.93 -11.02
C GLY A 180 -4.20 11.87 -10.73
N ARG A 181 -4.26 13.01 -11.42
CA ARG A 181 -5.38 13.97 -11.30
C ARG A 181 -6.71 13.34 -11.67
N TYR A 182 -6.78 12.56 -12.74
CA TYR A 182 -8.01 11.87 -13.17
C TYR A 182 -8.45 10.82 -12.16
N LEU A 183 -7.53 10.05 -11.58
CA LEU A 183 -7.87 9.09 -10.53
C LEU A 183 -8.40 9.77 -9.27
N TYR A 184 -7.84 10.91 -8.86
CA TYR A 184 -8.38 11.69 -7.74
C TYR A 184 -9.77 12.27 -8.03
N VAL A 185 -10.03 12.74 -9.25
CA VAL A 185 -11.37 13.23 -9.64
C VAL A 185 -12.38 12.08 -9.64
N LEU A 186 -12.00 10.92 -10.17
CA LEU A 186 -12.82 9.71 -10.14
C LEU A 186 -13.16 9.27 -8.70
N GLY A 187 -12.19 9.34 -7.79
CA GLY A 187 -12.42 9.00 -6.39
C GLY A 187 -13.30 10.01 -5.64
N ALA A 188 -13.23 11.28 -6.03
CA ALA A 188 -14.03 12.34 -5.39
C ALA A 188 -15.47 12.37 -5.90
N SER A 189 -15.69 12.26 -7.22
CA SER A 189 -17.00 12.28 -7.85
C SER A 189 -16.96 11.57 -9.21
N PRO A 190 -17.31 10.28 -9.27
CA PRO A 190 -17.34 9.52 -10.53
C PRO A 190 -18.24 10.18 -11.58
N ARG A 191 -19.38 10.75 -11.14
CA ARG A 191 -20.32 11.40 -12.03
C ARG A 191 -19.76 12.67 -12.67
N ALA A 192 -19.10 13.51 -11.89
CA ALA A 192 -18.44 14.71 -12.40
C ALA A 192 -17.29 14.36 -13.36
N ALA A 193 -16.55 13.28 -13.07
CA ALA A 193 -15.49 12.77 -13.95
C ALA A 193 -16.05 12.38 -15.33
N GLU A 194 -17.15 11.61 -15.37
CA GLU A 194 -17.81 11.18 -16.60
C GLU A 194 -18.31 12.38 -17.44
N LEU A 195 -18.92 13.37 -16.80
CA LEU A 195 -19.40 14.58 -17.48
C LEU A 195 -18.27 15.40 -18.11
N ASN A 196 -17.04 15.30 -17.56
CA ASN A 196 -15.83 15.92 -18.11
C ASN A 196 -15.07 14.99 -19.07
N GLY A 197 -15.67 13.87 -19.51
CA GLY A 197 -15.06 12.96 -20.48
C GLY A 197 -13.97 12.04 -19.92
N ILE A 198 -13.80 11.97 -18.59
CA ILE A 198 -12.83 11.09 -17.95
C ILE A 198 -13.40 9.66 -17.87
N SER A 199 -12.82 8.74 -18.63
CA SER A 199 -13.27 7.35 -18.69
C SER A 199 -12.89 6.58 -17.43
N ALA A 200 -13.83 6.39 -16.50
CA ALA A 200 -13.66 5.58 -15.31
C ALA A 200 -13.15 4.17 -15.66
N LYS A 201 -13.72 3.55 -16.70
CA LYS A 201 -13.33 2.20 -17.15
C LYS A 201 -11.83 2.10 -17.44
N ARG A 202 -11.29 3.05 -18.19
CA ARG A 202 -9.87 3.04 -18.57
C ARG A 202 -8.96 3.27 -17.37
N TYR A 203 -9.19 4.34 -16.62
CA TYR A 203 -8.27 4.75 -15.56
C TYR A 203 -8.30 3.82 -14.35
N ILE A 204 -9.47 3.31 -13.95
CA ILE A 204 -9.58 2.32 -12.86
C ILE A 204 -8.91 1.00 -13.28
N THR A 205 -9.15 0.51 -14.51
CA THR A 205 -8.48 -0.71 -14.98
C THR A 205 -6.95 -0.55 -14.99
N PHE A 206 -6.41 0.57 -15.45
CA PHE A 206 -4.98 0.84 -15.39
C PHE A 206 -4.46 0.92 -13.95
N ALA A 207 -5.21 1.51 -13.03
CA ALA A 207 -4.83 1.54 -11.62
C ALA A 207 -4.69 0.12 -11.03
N PHE A 208 -5.64 -0.77 -11.32
CA PHE A 208 -5.54 -2.16 -10.88
C PHE A 208 -4.41 -2.94 -11.54
N ILE A 209 -4.15 -2.73 -12.84
CA ILE A 209 -2.98 -3.35 -13.53
C ILE A 209 -1.68 -2.91 -12.85
N ALA A 210 -1.51 -1.61 -12.62
CA ALA A 210 -0.31 -1.08 -11.97
C ALA A 210 -0.18 -1.59 -10.52
N ALA A 211 -1.29 -1.67 -9.77
CA ALA A 211 -1.33 -2.23 -8.43
C ALA A 211 -0.94 -3.72 -8.42
N GLY A 212 -1.51 -4.52 -9.32
CA GLY A 212 -1.20 -5.94 -9.44
C GLY A 212 0.27 -6.20 -9.80
N MET A 213 0.83 -5.43 -10.74
CA MET A 213 2.25 -5.51 -11.08
C MET A 213 3.14 -5.14 -9.88
N LEU A 214 2.80 -4.08 -9.15
CA LEU A 214 3.58 -3.64 -8.00
C LEU A 214 3.49 -4.63 -6.84
N ALA A 215 2.32 -5.24 -6.59
CA ALA A 215 2.18 -6.32 -5.62
C ALA A 215 3.03 -7.55 -5.99
N SER A 216 3.04 -7.93 -7.28
CA SER A 216 3.92 -9.00 -7.76
C SER A 216 5.40 -8.65 -7.63
N PHE A 217 5.78 -7.41 -7.90
CA PHE A 217 7.15 -6.95 -7.67
C PHE A 217 7.54 -7.05 -6.18
N ALA A 218 6.64 -6.67 -5.27
CA ALA A 218 6.85 -6.85 -3.84
C ALA A 218 7.05 -8.34 -3.48
N GLY A 219 6.28 -9.25 -4.10
CA GLY A 219 6.44 -10.70 -3.94
C GLY A 219 7.79 -11.22 -4.43
N ILE A 220 8.30 -10.72 -5.57
CA ILE A 220 9.64 -11.07 -6.09
C ILE A 220 10.73 -10.60 -5.12
N VAL A 221 10.65 -9.36 -4.62
CA VAL A 221 11.59 -8.83 -3.64
C VAL A 221 11.54 -9.65 -2.35
N LEU A 222 10.35 -9.98 -1.86
CA LEU A 222 10.14 -10.84 -0.70
C LEU A 222 10.79 -12.22 -0.90
N GLN A 223 10.58 -12.83 -2.08
CA GLN A 223 11.16 -14.14 -2.40
C GLN A 223 12.68 -14.12 -2.41
N SER A 224 13.30 -13.05 -2.92
CA SER A 224 14.75 -12.94 -2.89
C SER A 224 15.32 -12.80 -1.47
N GLN A 225 14.51 -12.29 -0.51
CA GLN A 225 14.86 -12.24 0.93
C GLN A 225 14.68 -13.59 1.62
N LEU A 226 13.50 -14.23 1.44
CA LEU A 226 13.13 -15.45 2.14
C LEU A 226 13.86 -16.69 1.60
N GLN A 227 14.10 -16.74 0.29
CA GLN A 227 14.70 -17.87 -0.45
C GLN A 227 13.93 -19.19 -0.29
N VAL A 228 12.72 -19.14 0.23
CA VAL A 228 11.80 -20.25 0.45
C VAL A 228 10.40 -19.80 0.05
N GLY A 229 9.72 -20.54 -0.82
CA GLY A 229 8.33 -20.27 -1.19
C GLY A 229 7.37 -20.82 -0.13
N GLN A 230 6.52 -19.96 0.44
CA GLN A 230 5.57 -20.34 1.47
C GLN A 230 4.15 -19.89 1.07
N SER A 231 3.20 -20.83 1.04
CA SER A 231 1.82 -20.55 0.60
C SER A 231 1.05 -19.62 1.54
N SER A 232 1.42 -19.56 2.81
CA SER A 232 0.75 -18.73 3.83
C SER A 232 1.25 -17.29 3.92
N VAL A 233 2.41 -17.00 3.32
CA VAL A 233 3.02 -15.67 3.34
C VAL A 233 2.35 -14.78 2.30
N GLY A 234 2.25 -13.49 2.60
CA GLY A 234 1.68 -12.47 1.71
C GLY A 234 0.42 -11.84 2.29
N GLN A 235 -0.52 -12.63 2.79
CA GLN A 235 -1.75 -12.11 3.40
C GLN A 235 -1.48 -11.22 4.62
N GLU A 236 -0.44 -11.52 5.38
CA GLU A 236 -0.02 -10.74 6.55
C GLU A 236 0.39 -9.30 6.22
N TYR A 237 0.78 -9.03 4.96
CA TYR A 237 1.12 -7.68 4.50
C TYR A 237 -0.12 -6.83 4.18
N LEU A 238 -1.31 -7.44 3.98
CA LEU A 238 -2.49 -6.75 3.49
C LEU A 238 -3.02 -5.73 4.50
N LEU A 239 -3.30 -6.14 5.73
CA LEU A 239 -3.85 -5.26 6.76
C LEU A 239 -2.89 -4.12 7.13
N PRO A 240 -1.58 -4.36 7.36
CA PRO A 240 -0.62 -3.28 7.58
C PRO A 240 -0.51 -2.31 6.39
N ALA A 241 -0.64 -2.79 5.15
CA ALA A 241 -0.61 -1.96 3.95
C ALA A 241 -1.81 -1.01 3.88
N PHE A 242 -3.03 -1.51 4.13
CA PHE A 242 -4.24 -0.69 4.23
C PHE A 242 -4.14 0.31 5.39
N THR A 243 -3.66 -0.14 6.55
CA THR A 243 -3.43 0.73 7.71
C THR A 243 -2.52 1.90 7.35
N ALA A 244 -1.41 1.62 6.67
CA ALA A 244 -0.47 2.66 6.26
C ALA A 244 -1.07 3.63 5.24
N ALA A 245 -1.80 3.14 4.23
CA ALA A 245 -2.42 3.99 3.22
C ALA A 245 -3.51 4.89 3.83
N LEU A 246 -4.35 4.36 4.71
CA LEU A 246 -5.42 5.10 5.40
C LEU A 246 -4.86 6.06 6.46
N LEU A 247 -3.89 5.62 7.26
CA LEU A 247 -3.22 6.49 8.23
C LEU A 247 -2.47 7.61 7.50
N GLY A 248 -1.84 7.31 6.37
CA GLY A 248 -1.19 8.31 5.51
C GLY A 248 -2.15 9.38 4.99
N ALA A 249 -3.43 9.05 4.79
CA ALA A 249 -4.46 10.02 4.41
C ALA A 249 -4.81 11.03 5.52
N THR A 250 -4.38 10.82 6.76
CA THR A 250 -4.58 11.76 7.86
C THR A 250 -3.48 12.82 7.95
N SER A 251 -2.36 12.62 7.25
CA SER A 251 -1.17 13.49 7.32
C SER A 251 -0.80 14.04 5.94
N ILE A 252 0.05 15.06 5.90
CA ILE A 252 0.56 15.79 4.73
C ILE A 252 -0.58 16.43 3.92
N ARG A 253 -1.54 15.63 3.44
CA ARG A 253 -2.78 16.10 2.78
C ARG A 253 -4.00 15.46 3.43
N PRO A 254 -4.43 15.93 4.60
CA PRO A 254 -5.51 15.31 5.37
C PRO A 254 -6.80 15.15 4.58
N GLY A 255 -7.38 13.93 4.62
CA GLY A 255 -8.60 13.55 3.93
C GLY A 255 -8.40 13.18 2.46
N ARG A 256 -7.15 12.92 2.04
CA ARG A 256 -6.79 12.42 0.71
C ARG A 256 -5.60 11.48 0.85
N VAL A 257 -5.72 10.26 0.36
CA VAL A 257 -4.57 9.35 0.32
C VAL A 257 -3.44 9.99 -0.50
N ASN A 258 -2.23 9.90 -0.01
CA ASN A 258 -1.07 10.51 -0.65
C ASN A 258 0.19 9.67 -0.40
N VAL A 259 1.12 9.68 -1.36
CA VAL A 259 2.30 8.82 -1.35
C VAL A 259 3.16 9.03 -0.11
N TRP A 260 3.56 10.27 0.18
CA TRP A 260 4.44 10.56 1.31
C TRP A 260 3.79 10.33 2.66
N GLY A 261 2.47 10.52 2.76
CA GLY A 261 1.70 10.11 3.94
C GLY A 261 1.76 8.60 4.16
N THR A 262 1.60 7.81 3.08
CA THR A 262 1.72 6.35 3.14
C THR A 262 3.14 5.91 3.53
N VAL A 263 4.18 6.52 2.95
CA VAL A 263 5.58 6.26 3.33
C VAL A 263 5.83 6.54 4.80
N LEU A 264 5.37 7.70 5.28
CA LEU A 264 5.52 8.09 6.69
C LEU A 264 4.74 7.16 7.63
N ALA A 265 3.54 6.74 7.24
CA ALA A 265 2.75 5.78 8.01
C ALA A 265 3.44 4.41 8.11
N VAL A 266 4.01 3.90 7.01
CA VAL A 266 4.82 2.67 7.06
C VAL A 266 6.02 2.86 7.99
N ALA A 267 6.68 4.01 7.96
CA ALA A 267 7.81 4.30 8.84
C ALA A 267 7.41 4.30 10.32
N VAL A 268 6.26 4.91 10.67
CA VAL A 268 5.69 4.87 12.03
C VAL A 268 5.41 3.44 12.48
N LEU A 269 4.71 2.65 11.64
CA LEU A 269 4.42 1.25 11.96
C LEU A 269 5.70 0.43 12.11
N ALA A 270 6.68 0.65 11.22
CA ALA A 270 7.98 -0.03 11.24
C ALA A 270 8.77 0.22 12.51
N VAL A 271 8.90 1.49 12.90
CA VAL A 271 9.59 1.90 14.13
C VAL A 271 8.89 1.34 15.38
N THR A 272 7.56 1.38 15.40
CA THR A 272 6.80 0.88 16.55
C THR A 272 6.98 -0.64 16.70
N VAL A 273 6.81 -1.40 15.63
CA VAL A 273 6.97 -2.87 15.66
C VAL A 273 8.40 -3.25 16.03
N ALA A 274 9.40 -2.60 15.42
CA ALA A 274 10.80 -2.87 15.73
C ALA A 274 11.15 -2.53 17.20
N GLY A 275 10.65 -1.39 17.71
CA GLY A 275 10.85 -0.99 19.10
C GLY A 275 10.20 -1.94 20.10
N LEU A 276 8.95 -2.33 19.85
CA LEU A 276 8.24 -3.32 20.67
C LEU A 276 8.96 -4.67 20.67
N SER A 277 9.39 -5.15 19.50
CA SER A 277 10.17 -6.39 19.38
C SER A 277 11.46 -6.35 20.19
N GLN A 278 12.20 -5.23 20.19
CA GLN A 278 13.41 -5.07 20.98
C GLN A 278 13.15 -4.97 22.49
N LEU A 279 11.96 -4.56 22.88
CA LEU A 279 11.52 -4.61 24.28
C LEU A 279 11.06 -6.01 24.72
N GLY A 280 11.14 -7.00 23.82
CA GLY A 280 10.74 -8.38 24.12
C GLY A 280 9.24 -8.64 23.98
N ALA A 281 8.52 -7.81 23.22
CA ALA A 281 7.10 -8.04 22.97
C ALA A 281 6.89 -9.40 22.25
N PRO A 282 5.94 -10.24 22.73
CA PRO A 282 5.61 -11.51 22.10
C PRO A 282 5.08 -11.31 20.66
N PHE A 283 5.19 -12.35 19.83
CA PHE A 283 4.84 -12.33 18.41
C PHE A 283 3.38 -11.88 18.11
N PHE A 284 2.46 -12.10 19.03
CA PHE A 284 1.05 -11.72 18.88
C PHE A 284 0.80 -10.21 19.05
N VAL A 285 1.78 -9.45 19.56
CA VAL A 285 1.64 -7.99 19.76
C VAL A 285 1.60 -7.25 18.42
N GLU A 286 2.36 -7.69 17.43
CA GLU A 286 2.36 -7.06 16.11
C GLU A 286 0.98 -7.14 15.41
N PRO A 287 0.30 -8.29 15.29
CA PRO A 287 -1.06 -8.36 14.77
C PRO A 287 -2.09 -7.53 15.57
N LEU A 288 -2.01 -7.53 16.89
CA LEU A 288 -2.89 -6.70 17.74
C LEU A 288 -2.67 -5.21 17.49
N PHE A 289 -1.42 -4.78 17.40
CA PHE A 289 -1.06 -3.40 17.09
C PHE A 289 -1.56 -2.99 15.69
N ASN A 290 -1.29 -3.80 14.66
CA ASN A 290 -1.71 -3.54 13.29
C ASN A 290 -3.25 -3.44 13.17
N GLY A 291 -3.99 -4.36 13.80
CA GLY A 291 -5.45 -4.34 13.82
C GLY A 291 -6.02 -3.11 14.54
N SER A 292 -5.45 -2.76 15.70
CA SER A 292 -5.85 -1.57 16.45
C SER A 292 -5.58 -0.29 15.66
N MET A 293 -4.42 -0.20 15.01
CA MET A 293 -4.05 0.94 14.17
C MET A 293 -4.95 1.06 12.94
N LEU A 294 -5.38 -0.06 12.34
CA LEU A 294 -6.33 -0.04 11.24
C LEU A 294 -7.67 0.57 11.66
N ILE A 295 -8.23 0.13 12.80
CA ILE A 295 -9.49 0.66 13.33
C ILE A 295 -9.37 2.17 13.60
N LEU A 296 -8.27 2.59 14.23
CA LEU A 296 -8.00 4.00 14.49
C LEU A 296 -7.85 4.80 13.20
N ALA A 297 -7.09 4.30 12.22
CA ALA A 297 -6.88 4.97 10.94
C ALA A 297 -8.20 5.15 10.17
N VAL A 298 -9.03 4.10 10.08
CA VAL A 298 -10.36 4.17 9.44
C VAL A 298 -11.26 5.13 10.19
N GLY A 299 -11.33 5.04 11.52
CA GLY A 299 -12.13 5.93 12.36
C GLY A 299 -11.77 7.41 12.17
N LEU A 300 -10.48 7.73 12.15
CA LEU A 300 -10.00 9.09 11.90
C LEU A 300 -10.31 9.55 10.47
N ALA A 301 -10.14 8.69 9.46
CA ALA A 301 -10.43 9.01 8.08
C ALA A 301 -11.93 9.32 7.87
N VAL A 302 -12.82 8.50 8.44
CA VAL A 302 -14.28 8.70 8.38
C VAL A 302 -14.68 10.00 9.08
N GLN A 303 -14.16 10.27 10.29
CA GLN A 303 -14.43 11.52 10.99
C GLN A 303 -13.95 12.76 10.20
N ALA A 304 -12.78 12.67 9.56
CA ALA A 304 -12.26 13.75 8.72
C ALA A 304 -13.17 14.00 7.51
N ALA A 305 -13.67 12.96 6.85
CA ALA A 305 -14.61 13.06 5.74
C ALA A 305 -15.94 13.68 6.16
N GLN A 306 -16.54 13.24 7.26
CA GLN A 306 -17.80 13.79 7.80
C GLN A 306 -17.68 15.28 8.18
N ARG A 307 -16.55 15.67 8.80
CA ARG A 307 -16.31 17.09 9.12
C ARG A 307 -16.21 17.96 7.88
N ARG A 308 -15.67 17.46 6.78
CA ARG A 308 -15.63 18.17 5.49
C ARG A 308 -17.01 18.36 4.89
N GLN A 309 -17.84 17.31 4.86
CA GLN A 309 -19.20 17.39 4.34
C GLN A 309 -20.04 18.40 5.14
N ARG A 310 -19.98 18.34 6.47
CA ARG A 310 -20.69 19.31 7.33
C ARG A 310 -20.26 20.75 7.07
N ARG A 311 -18.96 21.01 6.85
CA ARG A 311 -18.45 22.36 6.54
C ARG A 311 -18.92 22.83 5.16
N GLY A 312 -18.99 21.94 4.17
CA GLY A 312 -19.52 22.26 2.83
C GLY A 312 -20.99 22.68 2.91
N VAL A 313 -21.82 21.90 3.58
CA VAL A 313 -23.27 22.23 3.77
C VAL A 313 -23.47 23.53 4.55
N LEU A 314 -22.64 23.79 5.57
CA LEU A 314 -22.74 25.04 6.33
C LEU A 314 -22.33 26.27 5.51
N ALA A 315 -21.32 26.13 4.63
CA ALA A 315 -20.90 27.19 3.73
C ALA A 315 -21.97 27.49 2.68
N GLU A 316 -22.56 26.46 2.07
CA GLU A 316 -23.65 26.59 1.10
C GLU A 316 -24.90 27.24 1.72
N ASN A 317 -25.29 26.83 2.93
CA ASN A 317 -26.39 27.44 3.64
C ASN A 317 -26.10 28.92 4.03
N ALA A 318 -24.85 29.26 4.36
CA ALA A 318 -24.46 30.64 4.66
C ALA A 318 -24.50 31.55 3.40
N GLU A 319 -24.06 31.02 2.26
CA GLU A 319 -24.17 31.74 0.97
C GLU A 319 -25.65 31.94 0.55
N ALA A 320 -26.49 30.91 0.69
CA ALA A 320 -27.92 31.00 0.41
C ALA A 320 -28.61 32.01 1.32
N ALA A 321 -28.29 32.06 2.62
CA ALA A 321 -28.82 33.03 3.56
C ALA A 321 -28.33 34.46 3.26
N GLY A 322 -27.08 34.63 2.83
CA GLY A 322 -26.54 35.94 2.39
C GLY A 322 -27.18 36.45 1.09
N ALA A 323 -27.49 35.55 0.16
CA ALA A 323 -28.16 35.91 -1.09
C ALA A 323 -29.63 36.35 -0.89
N THR A 324 -30.31 35.79 0.11
CA THR A 324 -31.68 36.18 0.47
C THR A 324 -31.77 37.50 1.28
N ALA A 325 -30.64 37.94 1.86
CA ALA A 325 -30.56 39.18 2.65
C ALA A 325 -30.10 40.41 1.84
N ALA A 326 -29.86 40.27 0.53
CA ALA A 326 -29.55 41.41 -0.33
C ALA A 326 -30.78 42.33 -0.46
N PRO A 327 -30.70 43.63 -0.13
CA PRO A 327 -31.84 44.53 -0.24
C PRO A 327 -32.24 44.68 -1.72
N VAL A 328 -33.51 44.52 -2.01
CA VAL A 328 -34.12 44.93 -3.26
C VAL A 328 -33.95 46.44 -3.37
N VAL A 329 -33.01 46.89 -4.19
CA VAL A 329 -32.87 48.31 -4.49
C VAL A 329 -33.98 48.64 -5.48
N GLU A 330 -34.97 49.39 -5.02
CA GLU A 330 -35.99 50.04 -5.86
C GLU A 330 -35.40 51.17 -6.69
#